data_f2aa2170c03fdb5159ccf7477a624415
#
_entry.id   f2aa2170c03fdb5159ccf7477a624415
#
_cell.length_a   1.000
_cell.length_b   1.000
_cell.length_c   1.000
_cell.angle_alpha   90.00
_cell.angle_beta   90.00
_cell.angle_gamma   90.00
#
_symmetry.space_group_name_H-M   'P 1'
#
loop_
_entity.id
_entity.type
_entity.pdbx_description
1 polymer ?
#
loop_
_entity_poly.entity_id
_entity_poly.type
_entity_poly.pdbx_seq_one_letter_code
_entity_poly.pdbx_strand_id
1 'polypeptide(L)'
;MPALRHHIQRAQEFVRLLDASGGTEMLPALRAALPRDKGLYQETAALRQVIFITDGAVGNETELLQELSSNLGDSRLFTVGIGSSPNSWFMRKAAQFGRGTHTHIGDVNGVEQKMAALFEQLARPAAVDFTVDWSAPVDAWPRRIPDLYQGQLLAVVANVGLTLPQ
;
A
#
# COMPACT_ATOMS: atom_id res chain seq x y z
N MET A 1 -11.36 9.96 12.80
CA MET A 1 -11.30 11.21 13.63
C MET A 1 -10.99 12.37 12.69
N PRO A 2 -11.70 13.50 12.78
CA PRO A 2 -11.34 14.68 11.99
C PRO A 2 -9.95 15.20 12.38
N ALA A 3 -9.24 15.79 11.40
CA ALA A 3 -7.89 16.34 11.59
C ALA A 3 -7.90 17.68 12.31
N LEU A 4 -8.45 17.73 13.53
CA LEU A 4 -8.44 18.91 14.39
C LEU A 4 -7.06 19.10 15.01
N ARG A 5 -6.67 20.34 15.31
CA ARG A 5 -5.33 20.67 15.84
C ARG A 5 -4.93 19.82 17.05
N HIS A 6 -5.82 19.61 18.00
CA HIS A 6 -5.53 18.80 19.19
C HIS A 6 -5.34 17.30 18.87
N HIS A 7 -6.02 16.76 17.84
CA HIS A 7 -5.80 15.37 17.40
C HIS A 7 -4.44 15.22 16.72
N ILE A 8 -4.04 16.22 15.93
CA ILE A 8 -2.73 16.25 15.28
C ILE A 8 -1.63 16.32 16.35
N GLN A 9 -1.77 17.19 17.35
CA GLN A 9 -0.80 17.30 18.46
C GLN A 9 -0.66 15.97 19.23
N ARG A 10 -1.78 15.31 19.57
CA ARG A 10 -1.76 14.00 20.22
C ARG A 10 -1.05 12.94 19.38
N ALA A 11 -1.30 12.93 18.07
CA ALA A 11 -0.63 11.99 17.17
C ALA A 11 0.88 12.26 17.08
N GLN A 12 1.28 13.53 17.02
CA GLN A 12 2.70 13.92 17.02
C GLN A 12 3.39 13.55 18.34
N GLU A 13 2.72 13.76 19.48
CA GLU A 13 3.25 13.37 20.78
C GLU A 13 3.37 11.86 20.91
N PHE A 14 2.36 11.11 20.48
CA PHE A 14 2.42 9.66 20.41
C PHE A 14 3.62 9.16 19.60
N VAL A 15 3.83 9.72 18.39
CA VAL A 15 4.97 9.34 17.54
C VAL A 15 6.32 9.67 18.21
N ARG A 16 6.42 10.79 18.94
CA ARG A 16 7.65 11.17 19.66
C ARG A 16 7.98 10.24 20.84
N LEU A 17 6.96 9.60 21.40
CA LEU A 17 7.12 8.68 22.55
C LEU A 17 7.34 7.22 22.10
N LEU A 18 7.28 6.95 20.79
CA LEU A 18 7.60 5.61 20.29
C LEU A 18 9.06 5.27 20.55
N ASP A 19 9.27 4.12 21.18
CA ASP A 19 10.58 3.54 21.40
C ASP A 19 10.78 2.32 20.50
N ALA A 20 11.99 2.15 19.97
CA ALA A 20 12.37 1.04 19.11
C ALA A 20 13.04 -0.05 19.94
N SER A 21 12.29 -0.70 20.83
CA SER A 21 12.76 -1.83 21.65
C SER A 21 12.19 -3.14 21.12
N GLY A 22 13.02 -4.03 20.61
CA GLY A 22 12.59 -5.35 20.13
C GLY A 22 12.89 -5.63 18.67
N GLY A 23 12.32 -6.72 18.15
CA GLY A 23 12.44 -7.14 16.75
C GLY A 23 11.41 -6.49 15.83
N THR A 24 11.46 -6.85 14.55
CA THR A 24 10.51 -6.37 13.54
C THR A 24 9.28 -7.27 13.47
N GLU A 25 8.27 -6.98 14.27
CA GLU A 25 7.04 -7.77 14.37
C GLU A 25 5.97 -7.23 13.39
N MET A 26 6.10 -7.59 12.12
CA MET A 26 5.25 -7.04 11.05
C MET A 26 3.82 -7.56 11.07
N LEU A 27 3.61 -8.85 11.37
CA LEU A 27 2.30 -9.48 11.31
C LEU A 27 1.30 -8.91 12.33
N PRO A 28 1.65 -8.72 13.62
CA PRO A 28 0.77 -8.05 14.58
C PRO A 28 0.43 -6.61 14.18
N ALA A 29 1.41 -5.86 13.66
CA ALA A 29 1.20 -4.49 13.20
C ALA A 29 0.24 -4.44 12.01
N LEU A 30 0.40 -5.34 11.05
CA LEU A 30 -0.48 -5.46 9.89
C LEU A 30 -1.91 -5.82 10.31
N ARG A 31 -2.06 -6.80 11.22
CA ARG A 31 -3.36 -7.19 11.78
C ARG A 31 -4.07 -6.06 12.52
N ALA A 32 -3.31 -5.21 13.21
CA ALA A 32 -3.88 -4.04 13.89
C ALA A 32 -4.33 -2.95 12.91
N ALA A 33 -3.66 -2.82 11.77
CA ALA A 33 -3.97 -1.82 10.74
C ALA A 33 -5.12 -2.24 9.82
N LEU A 34 -5.35 -3.54 9.63
CA LEU A 34 -6.39 -4.05 8.74
C LEU A 34 -7.74 -4.19 9.46
N PRO A 35 -8.86 -3.92 8.77
CA PRO A 35 -10.19 -4.04 9.36
C PRO A 35 -10.54 -5.50 9.58
N ARG A 36 -10.80 -5.89 10.83
CA ARG A 36 -11.30 -7.23 11.16
C ARG A 36 -12.81 -7.37 10.93
N ASP A 37 -13.55 -6.28 11.10
CA ASP A 37 -15.00 -6.25 10.93
C ASP A 37 -15.38 -5.48 9.67
N LYS A 38 -15.87 -6.20 8.68
CA LYS A 38 -16.35 -5.63 7.41
C LYS A 38 -17.58 -4.72 7.57
N GLY A 39 -18.20 -4.67 8.77
CA GLY A 39 -19.43 -3.93 9.03
C GLY A 39 -19.28 -2.55 9.63
N LEU A 40 -18.23 -2.29 10.41
CA LEU A 40 -18.09 -1.05 11.19
C LEU A 40 -17.60 0.16 10.38
N TYR A 41 -17.10 -0.04 9.15
CA TYR A 41 -16.52 1.01 8.32
C TYR A 41 -17.28 1.26 7.01
N GLN A 42 -18.42 0.60 6.78
CA GLN A 42 -19.24 0.81 5.58
C GLN A 42 -20.02 2.14 5.58
N GLU A 43 -20.11 2.82 6.73
CA GLU A 43 -20.88 4.08 6.82
C GLU A 43 -20.11 5.33 6.35
N THR A 44 -18.80 5.23 6.14
CA THR A 44 -18.02 6.35 5.59
C THR A 44 -17.52 5.97 4.20
N ALA A 45 -17.95 6.72 3.19
CA ALA A 45 -17.43 6.62 1.81
C ALA A 45 -15.93 6.99 1.69
N ALA A 46 -15.18 6.94 2.78
CA ALA A 46 -13.78 7.32 2.85
C ALA A 46 -12.89 6.13 2.50
N LEU A 47 -12.04 6.31 1.49
CA LEU A 47 -11.03 5.34 1.11
C LEU A 47 -10.00 5.16 2.24
N ARG A 48 -9.88 3.95 2.77
CA ARG A 48 -8.86 3.62 3.77
C ARG A 48 -7.51 3.42 3.10
N GLN A 49 -6.51 4.16 3.56
CA GLN A 49 -5.14 4.04 3.12
C GLN A 49 -4.27 3.55 4.29
N VAL A 50 -3.55 2.46 4.08
CA VAL A 50 -2.59 1.90 5.03
C VAL A 50 -1.20 2.16 4.50
N ILE A 51 -0.33 2.79 5.30
CA ILE A 51 1.07 3.03 4.97
C ILE A 51 1.90 2.12 5.87
N PHE A 52 2.58 1.16 5.26
CA PHE A 52 3.42 0.19 5.95
C PHE A 52 4.89 0.57 5.77
N ILE A 53 5.53 0.96 6.86
CA ILE A 53 6.90 1.49 6.87
C ILE A 53 7.79 0.50 7.62
N THR A 54 8.93 0.13 7.03
CA THR A 54 9.93 -0.72 7.68
C THR A 54 11.33 -0.44 7.16
N ASP A 55 12.32 -0.62 8.02
CA ASP A 55 13.75 -0.66 7.71
C ASP A 55 14.34 -2.08 7.82
N GLY A 56 13.53 -3.03 8.31
CA GLY A 56 13.93 -4.40 8.57
C GLY A 56 13.63 -5.39 7.44
N ALA A 57 14.31 -6.53 7.51
CA ALA A 57 14.02 -7.67 6.67
C ALA A 57 12.68 -8.32 7.04
N VAL A 58 12.00 -8.86 6.06
CA VAL A 58 10.75 -9.61 6.24
C VAL A 58 11.08 -11.09 6.37
N GLY A 59 10.70 -11.71 7.48
CA GLY A 59 10.96 -13.12 7.75
C GLY A 59 9.79 -14.06 7.46
N ASN A 60 8.56 -13.55 7.45
CA ASN A 60 7.32 -14.34 7.34
C ASN A 60 6.41 -13.87 6.20
N GLU A 61 6.97 -13.70 5.01
CA GLU A 61 6.32 -13.14 3.83
C GLU A 61 5.01 -13.85 3.46
N THR A 62 5.01 -15.19 3.53
CA THR A 62 3.83 -16.00 3.18
C THR A 62 2.66 -15.68 4.10
N GLU A 63 2.90 -15.59 5.41
CA GLU A 63 1.85 -15.27 6.38
C GLU A 63 1.34 -13.84 6.20
N LEU A 64 2.25 -12.90 5.92
CA LEU A 64 1.89 -11.51 5.66
C LEU A 64 1.04 -11.37 4.38
N LEU A 65 1.39 -12.06 3.30
CA LEU A 65 0.59 -12.07 2.07
C LEU A 65 -0.77 -12.73 2.28
N GLN A 66 -0.83 -13.80 3.09
CA GLN A 66 -2.09 -14.45 3.45
C GLN A 66 -2.98 -13.51 4.27
N GLU A 67 -2.42 -12.82 5.25
CA GLU A 67 -3.14 -11.83 6.06
C GLU A 67 -3.70 -10.69 5.19
N LEU A 68 -2.90 -10.17 4.27
CA LEU A 68 -3.33 -9.16 3.30
C LEU A 68 -4.47 -9.68 2.42
N SER A 69 -4.34 -10.90 1.88
CA SER A 69 -5.36 -11.47 1.00
C SER A 69 -6.71 -11.66 1.69
N SER A 70 -6.70 -11.96 2.98
CA SER A 70 -7.90 -12.23 3.77
C SER A 70 -8.57 -10.98 4.32
N ASN A 71 -7.78 -9.97 4.71
CA ASN A 71 -8.26 -8.87 5.55
C ASN A 71 -8.07 -7.46 4.97
N LEU A 72 -7.41 -7.30 3.83
CA LEU A 72 -7.19 -5.97 3.25
C LEU A 72 -8.49 -5.30 2.78
N GLY A 73 -9.43 -6.08 2.22
CA GLY A 73 -10.69 -5.57 1.69
C GLY A 73 -10.45 -4.51 0.60
N ASP A 74 -11.19 -3.40 0.70
CA ASP A 74 -11.08 -2.26 -0.20
C ASP A 74 -10.02 -1.23 0.22
N SER A 75 -9.27 -1.52 1.28
CA SER A 75 -8.17 -0.64 1.72
C SER A 75 -7.05 -0.60 0.69
N ARG A 76 -6.34 0.53 0.64
CA ARG A 76 -5.12 0.68 -0.18
C ARG A 76 -3.90 0.51 0.71
N LEU A 77 -2.90 -0.21 0.20
CA LEU A 77 -1.67 -0.47 0.93
C LEU A 77 -0.47 0.15 0.21
N PHE A 78 0.16 1.10 0.87
CA PHE A 78 1.41 1.71 0.44
C PHE A 78 2.53 1.18 1.30
N THR A 79 3.66 0.86 0.69
CA THR A 79 4.80 0.33 1.43
C THR A 79 6.01 1.25 1.28
N VAL A 80 6.72 1.46 2.38
CA VAL A 80 7.93 2.28 2.42
C VAL A 80 9.04 1.44 3.03
N GLY A 81 10.07 1.17 2.24
CA GLY A 81 11.27 0.49 2.70
C GLY A 81 12.42 1.47 2.87
N ILE A 82 13.01 1.54 4.07
CA ILE A 82 14.10 2.46 4.42
C ILE A 82 15.41 1.68 4.57
N GLY A 83 16.51 2.20 3.98
CA GLY A 83 17.82 1.58 4.05
C GLY A 83 18.04 0.48 3.01
N SER A 84 19.01 -0.40 3.27
CA SER A 84 19.44 -1.46 2.35
C SER A 84 18.79 -2.83 2.64
N SER A 85 18.14 -2.98 3.78
CA SER A 85 17.68 -4.28 4.29
C SER A 85 16.22 -4.65 4.03
N PRO A 86 15.30 -3.72 3.66
CA PRO A 86 13.92 -4.10 3.43
C PRO A 86 13.81 -5.04 2.23
N ASN A 87 13.01 -6.10 2.37
CA ASN A 87 12.71 -7.00 1.26
C ASN A 87 11.87 -6.29 0.20
N SER A 88 12.53 -5.64 -0.75
CA SER A 88 11.89 -4.84 -1.79
C SER A 88 10.98 -5.67 -2.71
N TRP A 89 11.21 -6.97 -2.83
CA TRP A 89 10.31 -7.85 -3.60
C TRP A 89 8.96 -8.01 -2.88
N PHE A 90 9.00 -8.38 -1.59
CA PHE A 90 7.80 -8.49 -0.78
C PHE A 90 7.04 -7.16 -0.72
N MET A 91 7.75 -6.07 -0.44
CA MET A 91 7.15 -4.73 -0.30
C MET A 91 6.44 -4.29 -1.58
N ARG A 92 7.04 -4.53 -2.75
CA ARG A 92 6.38 -4.27 -4.04
C ARG A 92 5.16 -5.15 -4.26
N LYS A 93 5.27 -6.45 -3.97
CA LYS A 93 4.14 -7.39 -4.09
C LYS A 93 2.97 -7.00 -3.19
N ALA A 94 3.25 -6.66 -1.93
CA ALA A 94 2.24 -6.23 -0.97
C ALA A 94 1.54 -4.93 -1.42
N ALA A 95 2.30 -3.92 -1.84
CA ALA A 95 1.75 -2.67 -2.36
C ALA A 95 0.89 -2.90 -3.61
N GLN A 96 1.37 -3.69 -4.56
CA GLN A 96 0.66 -4.04 -5.79
C GLN A 96 -0.65 -4.78 -5.50
N PHE A 97 -0.63 -5.73 -4.55
CA PHE A 97 -1.82 -6.43 -4.10
C PHE A 97 -2.84 -5.44 -3.50
N GLY A 98 -2.35 -4.45 -2.74
CA GLY A 98 -3.15 -3.41 -2.10
C GLY A 98 -3.49 -2.21 -3.01
N ARG A 99 -3.29 -2.30 -4.33
CA ARG A 99 -3.55 -1.20 -5.30
C ARG A 99 -2.81 0.10 -4.99
N GLY A 100 -1.74 0.02 -4.20
CA GLY A 100 -0.87 1.14 -3.85
C GLY A 100 0.50 1.04 -4.52
N THR A 101 1.43 1.82 -4.02
CA THR A 101 2.80 1.91 -4.54
C THR A 101 3.84 1.56 -3.48
N HIS A 102 5.01 1.12 -3.94
CA HIS A 102 6.19 0.92 -3.10
C HIS A 102 7.16 2.08 -3.25
N THR A 103 7.54 2.68 -2.13
CA THR A 103 8.58 3.72 -2.07
C THR A 103 9.82 3.15 -1.41
N HIS A 104 10.95 3.18 -2.10
CA HIS A 104 12.24 2.83 -1.52
C HIS A 104 13.03 4.08 -1.16
N ILE A 105 13.54 4.15 0.07
CA ILE A 105 14.35 5.23 0.61
C ILE A 105 15.71 4.64 1.02
N GLY A 106 16.70 4.73 0.13
CA GLY A 106 18.03 4.13 0.35
C GLY A 106 18.88 4.86 1.39
N ASP A 107 18.61 6.14 1.66
CA ASP A 107 19.34 6.97 2.59
C ASP A 107 18.37 7.73 3.51
N VAL A 108 18.69 7.79 4.80
CA VAL A 108 17.91 8.51 5.82
C VAL A 108 17.76 10.00 5.50
N ASN A 109 18.72 10.61 4.81
CA ASN A 109 18.64 12.01 4.37
C ASN A 109 17.52 12.25 3.34
N GLY A 110 17.09 11.21 2.61
CA GLY A 110 15.99 11.28 1.65
C GLY A 110 14.60 11.03 2.23
N VAL A 111 14.50 10.69 3.53
CA VAL A 111 13.24 10.31 4.17
C VAL A 111 12.21 11.44 4.09
N GLU A 112 12.58 12.63 4.53
CA GLU A 112 11.66 13.78 4.58
C GLU A 112 11.08 14.08 3.19
N GLN A 113 11.93 14.21 2.18
CA GLN A 113 11.50 14.54 0.82
C GLN A 113 10.59 13.46 0.22
N LYS A 114 10.97 12.18 0.34
CA LYS A 114 10.19 11.07 -0.23
C LYS A 114 8.87 10.84 0.50
N MET A 115 8.88 11.00 1.82
CA MET A 115 7.64 10.90 2.61
C MET A 115 6.70 12.08 2.32
N ALA A 116 7.21 13.29 2.20
CA ALA A 116 6.39 14.45 1.81
C ALA A 116 5.75 14.24 0.44
N ALA A 117 6.50 13.77 -0.55
CA ALA A 117 5.98 13.45 -1.88
C ALA A 117 4.90 12.35 -1.84
N LEU A 118 5.12 11.29 -1.04
CA LEU A 118 4.13 10.23 -0.84
C LEU A 118 2.85 10.78 -0.22
N PHE A 119 2.93 11.57 0.84
CA PHE A 119 1.74 12.14 1.50
C PHE A 119 1.01 13.13 0.59
N GLU A 120 1.71 13.93 -0.19
CA GLU A 120 1.09 14.83 -1.16
C GLU A 120 0.32 14.02 -2.24
N GLN A 121 0.92 12.94 -2.74
CA GLN A 121 0.27 12.01 -3.65
C GLN A 121 -1.00 11.40 -3.02
N LEU A 122 -0.92 10.89 -1.79
CA LEU A 122 -2.03 10.22 -1.11
C LEU A 122 -3.18 11.15 -0.74
N ALA A 123 -2.90 12.44 -0.56
CA ALA A 123 -3.93 13.45 -0.28
C ALA A 123 -4.83 13.74 -1.49
N ARG A 124 -4.44 13.35 -2.71
CA ARG A 124 -5.10 13.70 -3.96
C ARG A 124 -5.24 12.50 -4.90
N PRO A 125 -6.03 11.47 -4.57
CA PRO A 125 -6.29 10.39 -5.52
C PRO A 125 -7.06 10.97 -6.72
N ALA A 126 -6.56 10.71 -7.93
CA ALA A 126 -7.16 11.25 -9.15
C ALA A 126 -8.33 10.40 -9.63
N ALA A 127 -8.18 9.07 -9.60
CA ALA A 127 -9.21 8.12 -9.98
C ALA A 127 -8.96 6.76 -9.34
N VAL A 128 -10.03 6.03 -9.09
CA VAL A 128 -10.03 4.73 -8.41
C VAL A 128 -10.84 3.70 -9.20
N ASP A 129 -10.67 2.43 -8.87
CA ASP A 129 -11.48 1.32 -9.38
C ASP A 129 -11.51 1.20 -10.92
N PHE A 130 -10.32 1.33 -11.53
CA PHE A 130 -10.17 1.11 -12.96
C PHE A 130 -10.45 -0.33 -13.35
N THR A 131 -11.22 -0.49 -14.42
CA THR A 131 -11.42 -1.75 -15.12
C THR A 131 -11.03 -1.59 -16.59
N VAL A 132 -10.52 -2.67 -17.18
CA VAL A 132 -10.27 -2.74 -18.62
C VAL A 132 -11.09 -3.90 -19.15
N ASP A 133 -12.02 -3.57 -20.08
CA ASP A 133 -12.81 -4.57 -20.76
C ASP A 133 -12.06 -5.08 -21.98
N TRP A 134 -11.83 -6.38 -22.02
CA TRP A 134 -11.16 -7.05 -23.12
C TRP A 134 -12.20 -7.78 -23.98
N SER A 135 -12.07 -7.71 -25.29
CA SER A 135 -12.97 -8.41 -26.22
C SER A 135 -12.81 -9.95 -26.20
N ALA A 136 -11.74 -10.44 -25.57
CA ALA A 136 -11.43 -11.85 -25.40
C ALA A 136 -10.72 -12.08 -24.05
N PRO A 137 -10.70 -13.32 -23.52
CA PRO A 137 -9.90 -13.62 -22.34
C PRO A 137 -8.42 -13.34 -22.59
N VAL A 138 -7.80 -12.56 -21.69
CA VAL A 138 -6.39 -12.18 -21.75
C VAL A 138 -5.74 -12.42 -20.39
N ASP A 139 -4.45 -12.71 -20.38
CA ASP A 139 -3.63 -12.68 -19.18
C ASP A 139 -3.02 -11.28 -19.06
N ALA A 140 -3.63 -10.44 -18.22
CA ALA A 140 -3.23 -9.03 -18.05
C ALA A 140 -2.52 -8.81 -16.74
N TRP A 141 -1.58 -7.87 -16.74
CA TRP A 141 -0.78 -7.49 -15.59
C TRP A 141 -0.67 -5.96 -15.47
N PRO A 142 -0.84 -5.38 -14.27
CA PRO A 142 -1.15 -6.04 -13.00
C PRO A 142 -2.59 -6.58 -12.95
N ARG A 143 -2.80 -7.71 -12.26
CA ARG A 143 -4.15 -8.31 -12.12
C ARG A 143 -5.13 -7.43 -11.34
N ARG A 144 -4.60 -6.64 -10.41
CA ARG A 144 -5.32 -5.55 -9.75
C ARG A 144 -4.72 -4.25 -10.22
N ILE A 145 -5.50 -3.48 -10.94
CA ILE A 145 -5.08 -2.18 -11.44
C ILE A 145 -4.98 -1.22 -10.24
N PRO A 146 -3.82 -0.55 -10.03
CA PRO A 146 -3.67 0.43 -8.96
C PRO A 146 -4.53 1.68 -9.21
N ASP A 147 -4.82 2.42 -8.15
CA ASP A 147 -5.42 3.73 -8.27
C ASP A 147 -4.44 4.69 -8.98
N LEU A 148 -4.99 5.60 -9.78
CA LEU A 148 -4.20 6.59 -10.50
C LEU A 148 -4.15 7.90 -9.71
N TYR A 149 -2.97 8.25 -9.25
CA TYR A 149 -2.70 9.51 -8.58
C TYR A 149 -2.19 10.55 -9.57
N GLN A 150 -2.38 11.82 -9.26
CA GLN A 150 -1.96 12.92 -10.13
C GLN A 150 -0.47 12.83 -10.48
N GLY A 151 -0.16 12.90 -11.77
CA GLY A 151 1.20 12.84 -12.29
C GLY A 151 1.77 11.43 -12.48
N GLN A 152 0.99 10.38 -12.20
CA GLN A 152 1.40 8.99 -12.43
C GLN A 152 0.92 8.48 -13.79
N LEU A 153 1.69 7.54 -14.34
CA LEU A 153 1.31 6.76 -15.51
C LEU A 153 0.79 5.39 -15.04
N LEU A 154 -0.34 4.99 -15.62
CA LEU A 154 -0.87 3.64 -15.47
C LEU A 154 -0.53 2.84 -16.72
N ALA A 155 0.21 1.75 -16.55
CA ALA A 155 0.50 0.80 -17.62
C ALA A 155 -0.14 -0.56 -17.29
N VAL A 156 -0.90 -1.08 -18.23
CA VAL A 156 -1.44 -2.43 -18.20
C VAL A 156 -0.89 -3.19 -19.39
N VAL A 157 -0.28 -4.34 -19.15
CA VAL A 157 0.25 -5.22 -20.19
C VAL A 157 -0.63 -6.46 -20.26
N ALA A 158 -1.04 -6.84 -21.46
CA ALA A 158 -1.85 -8.02 -21.68
C ALA A 158 -1.20 -8.95 -22.70
N ASN A 159 -1.23 -10.23 -22.40
CA ASN A 159 -0.90 -11.26 -23.38
C ASN A 159 -2.16 -11.63 -24.17
N VAL A 160 -2.22 -11.18 -25.40
CA VAL A 160 -3.31 -11.50 -26.33
C VAL A 160 -2.88 -12.74 -27.10
N GLY A 161 -3.44 -13.89 -26.78
CA GLY A 161 -3.23 -15.11 -27.55
C GLY A 161 -3.67 -14.89 -29.00
N LEU A 162 -2.70 -14.73 -29.90
CA LEU A 162 -2.98 -14.71 -31.36
C LEU A 162 -3.36 -16.13 -31.76
N THR A 163 -4.64 -16.42 -31.86
CA THR A 163 -5.13 -17.50 -32.72
C THR A 163 -4.92 -17.03 -34.17
N LEU A 164 -3.84 -17.48 -34.81
CA LEU A 164 -3.69 -17.32 -36.24
C LEU A 164 -4.88 -18.03 -36.90
N PRO A 165 -5.61 -17.38 -37.82
CA PRO A 165 -6.63 -18.04 -38.61
C PRO A 165 -5.93 -19.14 -39.44
N GLN A 166 -6.46 -20.38 -39.39
CA GLN A 166 -6.07 -21.46 -40.26
C GLN A 166 -6.47 -21.15 -41.70
#